data_cb7db37645dce688aae8088a29e0d674
#
_entry.id   cb7db37645dce688aae8088a29e0d674
#
_cell.length_a   1.000
_cell.length_b   1.000
_cell.length_c   1.000
_cell.angle_alpha   90.00
_cell.angle_beta   90.00
_cell.angle_gamma   90.00
#
_symmetry.space_group_name_H-M   'P 1'
#
loop_
_entity.id
_entity.type
_entity.pdbx_description
1 polymer ?
#
loop_
_entity_poly.entity_id
_entity_poly.type
_entity_poly.pdbx_seq_one_letter_code
_entity_poly.pdbx_strand_id
1 'polypeptide(L)'
;THIQIDLGFGDIVESIDYPMDLTSTSKGPLFESTIHVRSYPKEFIFAEKLETVIYRGMGNTRMKDFHDLYSLIALESCLNPSYTDQVVAMVFTHRQTSTENLPLKFDSDFIDILQPLWRDYRRDLSSSQTSIPLPESIQEVISSINSWLTQNTNLCSPQEKKPE
;
A
#
# COMPACT_ATOMS: atom_id res chain seq x y z
N THR A 1 23.52 -3.39 18.49
CA THR A 1 22.19 -3.49 17.81
C THR A 1 21.54 -2.14 17.93
N HIS A 2 21.11 -1.56 16.80
CA HIS A 2 20.34 -0.33 16.76
C HIS A 2 18.88 -0.68 16.52
N ILE A 3 17.95 -0.09 17.29
CA ILE A 3 16.51 -0.18 17.08
C ILE A 3 16.05 1.23 16.69
N GLN A 4 15.47 1.33 15.50
CA GLN A 4 14.86 2.58 15.05
C GLN A 4 13.37 2.53 15.39
N ILE A 5 12.87 3.61 16.00
CA ILE A 5 11.45 3.80 16.30
C ILE A 5 10.99 5.08 15.62
N ASP A 6 10.03 4.95 14.72
CA ASP A 6 9.40 6.08 14.04
C ASP A 6 8.04 6.35 14.71
N LEU A 7 7.77 7.61 15.01
CA LEU A 7 6.51 8.04 15.63
C LEU A 7 5.71 8.86 14.62
N GLY A 8 4.51 8.39 14.30
CA GLY A 8 3.54 9.13 13.49
C GLY A 8 2.51 9.85 14.36
N PHE A 9 2.07 11.01 13.94
CA PHE A 9 1.04 11.80 14.61
C PHE A 9 0.02 12.31 13.58
N GLY A 10 -1.24 12.38 13.98
CA GLY A 10 -2.30 13.01 13.19
C GLY A 10 -3.04 12.10 12.23
N ASP A 11 -2.67 10.82 12.13
CA ASP A 11 -3.41 9.85 11.33
C ASP A 11 -4.51 9.15 12.14
N ILE A 12 -5.51 8.63 11.44
CA ILE A 12 -6.53 7.77 12.06
C ILE A 12 -5.86 6.42 12.34
N VAL A 13 -5.91 6.00 13.59
CA VAL A 13 -5.28 4.75 14.02
C VAL A 13 -6.33 3.81 14.57
N GLU A 14 -6.64 2.76 13.82
CA GLU A 14 -7.31 1.57 14.33
C GLU A 14 -6.26 0.46 14.50
N SER A 15 -6.37 -0.29 15.57
CA SER A 15 -5.45 -1.41 15.80
C SER A 15 -6.22 -2.70 15.95
N ILE A 16 -5.68 -3.77 15.38
CA ILE A 16 -6.15 -5.13 15.55
C ILE A 16 -5.22 -5.90 16.50
N ASP A 17 -5.79 -6.84 17.23
CA ASP A 17 -5.00 -7.80 18.01
C ASP A 17 -4.46 -8.87 17.05
N TYR A 18 -3.14 -8.97 16.97
CA TYR A 18 -2.46 -9.89 16.07
C TYR A 18 -1.63 -10.90 16.86
N PRO A 19 -1.96 -12.20 16.75
CA PRO A 19 -1.13 -13.25 17.34
C PRO A 19 0.17 -13.37 16.54
N MET A 20 1.30 -13.26 17.20
CA MET A 20 2.62 -13.35 16.59
C MET A 20 3.44 -14.44 17.28
N ASP A 21 3.86 -15.43 16.51
CA ASP A 21 4.79 -16.44 16.99
C ASP A 21 6.20 -15.87 17.03
N LEU A 22 6.84 -16.02 18.18
CA LEU A 22 8.20 -15.57 18.36
C LEU A 22 9.14 -16.46 17.53
N THR A 23 10.10 -15.83 16.88
CA THR A 23 11.05 -16.34 15.90
C THR A 23 11.32 -17.84 16.02
N SER A 24 10.99 -18.60 14.97
CA SER A 24 11.37 -19.99 14.85
C SER A 24 12.77 -20.13 14.26
N THR A 25 13.51 -21.11 14.77
CA THR A 25 14.80 -21.55 14.20
C THR A 25 14.61 -22.86 13.45
N SER A 26 15.66 -23.34 12.78
CA SER A 26 15.68 -24.66 12.15
C SER A 26 15.42 -25.83 13.15
N LYS A 27 15.47 -25.57 14.44
CA LYS A 27 15.20 -26.52 15.54
C LYS A 27 13.83 -26.35 16.21
N GLY A 28 13.00 -25.45 15.68
CA GLY A 28 11.68 -25.10 16.23
C GLY A 28 11.63 -23.67 16.77
N PRO A 29 10.48 -23.28 17.34
CA PRO A 29 10.30 -21.95 17.93
C PRO A 29 11.26 -21.75 19.12
N LEU A 30 11.81 -20.52 19.23
CA LEU A 30 12.67 -20.14 20.37
C LEU A 30 11.87 -20.06 21.68
N PHE A 31 10.57 -19.84 21.60
CA PHE A 31 9.66 -19.71 22.71
C PHE A 31 8.38 -20.48 22.42
N GLU A 32 7.83 -21.14 23.43
CA GLU A 32 6.62 -21.96 23.30
C GLU A 32 5.32 -21.14 23.31
N SER A 33 5.40 -19.80 23.34
CA SER A 33 4.25 -18.93 23.47
C SER A 33 4.09 -17.98 22.29
N THR A 34 2.86 -17.89 21.80
CA THR A 34 2.40 -16.80 20.93
C THR A 34 2.22 -15.54 21.78
N ILE A 35 2.74 -14.42 21.33
CA ILE A 35 2.44 -13.11 21.91
C ILE A 35 1.36 -12.41 21.12
N HIS A 36 0.52 -11.64 21.82
CA HIS A 36 -0.48 -10.80 21.20
C HIS A 36 0.05 -9.37 21.08
N VAL A 37 0.11 -8.84 19.88
CA VAL A 37 0.57 -7.47 19.62
C VAL A 37 -0.55 -6.66 18.97
N ARG A 38 -0.65 -5.40 19.34
CA ARG A 38 -1.52 -4.46 18.61
C ARG A 38 -0.85 -4.10 17.31
N SER A 39 -1.45 -4.50 16.21
CA SER A 39 -0.93 -4.30 14.86
C SER A 39 -1.79 -3.31 14.09
N TYR A 40 -1.16 -2.60 13.16
CA TYR A 40 -1.82 -1.70 12.22
C TYR A 40 -2.40 -2.50 11.06
N PRO A 41 -3.71 -2.38 10.75
CA PRO A 41 -4.32 -3.13 9.67
C PRO A 41 -3.70 -2.80 8.31
N LYS A 42 -3.57 -3.80 7.46
CA LYS A 42 -2.95 -3.65 6.12
C LYS A 42 -3.75 -2.71 5.21
N GLU A 43 -5.04 -2.66 5.39
CA GLU A 43 -5.95 -1.77 4.67
C GLU A 43 -5.65 -0.29 4.96
N PHE A 44 -5.27 0.06 6.19
CA PHE A 44 -4.81 1.41 6.51
C PHE A 44 -3.49 1.72 5.84
N ILE A 45 -2.53 0.77 5.86
CA ILE A 45 -1.25 0.94 5.15
C ILE A 45 -1.51 1.16 3.66
N PHE A 46 -2.40 0.37 3.06
CA PHE A 46 -2.79 0.52 1.66
C PHE A 46 -3.40 1.89 1.38
N ALA A 47 -4.39 2.30 2.17
CA ALA A 47 -5.11 3.56 1.99
C ALA A 47 -4.20 4.79 2.11
N GLU A 48 -3.32 4.80 3.11
CA GLU A 48 -2.38 5.91 3.32
C GLU A 48 -1.36 6.03 2.20
N LYS A 49 -0.85 4.91 1.71
CA LYS A 49 0.09 4.91 0.58
C LYS A 49 -0.60 5.32 -0.72
N LEU A 50 -1.82 4.84 -0.96
CA LEU A 50 -2.62 5.23 -2.10
C LEU A 50 -2.90 6.73 -2.09
N GLU A 51 -3.31 7.26 -0.95
CA GLU A 51 -3.52 8.71 -0.76
C GLU A 51 -2.22 9.49 -0.97
N THR A 52 -1.12 9.05 -0.40
CA THR A 52 0.19 9.71 -0.57
C THR A 52 0.63 9.75 -2.03
N VAL A 53 0.40 8.68 -2.79
CA VAL A 53 0.69 8.63 -4.23
C VAL A 53 -0.13 9.67 -4.99
N ILE A 54 -1.42 9.81 -4.66
CA ILE A 54 -2.32 10.80 -5.28
C ILE A 54 -1.95 12.21 -4.85
N TYR A 55 -1.80 12.46 -3.56
CA TYR A 55 -1.51 13.78 -3.01
C TYR A 55 -0.21 14.37 -3.56
N ARG A 56 0.83 13.55 -3.69
CA ARG A 56 2.12 13.98 -4.23
C ARG A 56 2.12 14.13 -5.74
N GLY A 57 1.26 13.41 -6.45
CA GLY A 57 1.12 13.46 -7.89
C GLY A 57 2.48 13.44 -8.60
N MET A 58 2.75 14.38 -9.49
CA MET A 58 4.00 14.48 -10.24
C MET A 58 5.26 14.70 -9.37
N GLY A 59 5.12 15.11 -8.12
CA GLY A 59 6.24 15.21 -7.16
C GLY A 59 6.59 13.90 -6.44
N ASN A 60 5.89 12.81 -6.74
CA ASN A 60 6.10 11.55 -6.04
C ASN A 60 7.29 10.76 -6.63
N THR A 61 8.42 10.85 -5.95
CA THR A 61 9.63 10.05 -6.26
C THR A 61 9.81 8.87 -5.31
N ARG A 62 8.83 8.57 -4.46
CA ARG A 62 8.90 7.50 -3.45
C ARG A 62 8.49 6.16 -4.04
N MET A 63 9.42 5.51 -4.73
CA MET A 63 9.18 4.20 -5.36
C MET A 63 8.74 3.13 -4.38
N LYS A 64 9.11 3.28 -3.10
CA LYS A 64 8.67 2.38 -2.04
C LYS A 64 7.14 2.35 -1.87
N ASP A 65 6.45 3.48 -2.05
CA ASP A 65 4.99 3.52 -1.91
C ASP A 65 4.31 2.67 -3.00
N PHE A 66 4.81 2.74 -4.24
CA PHE A 66 4.34 1.88 -5.34
C PHE A 66 4.67 0.40 -5.11
N HIS A 67 5.86 0.10 -4.59
CA HIS A 67 6.25 -1.26 -4.23
C HIS A 67 5.33 -1.83 -3.15
N ASP A 68 5.09 -1.08 -2.08
CA ASP A 68 4.27 -1.53 -0.97
C ASP A 68 2.81 -1.75 -1.41
N LEU A 69 2.24 -0.83 -2.23
CA LEU A 69 0.91 -1.01 -2.82
C LEU A 69 0.83 -2.27 -3.68
N TYR A 70 1.80 -2.45 -4.58
CA TYR A 70 1.85 -3.64 -5.42
C TYR A 70 1.97 -4.93 -4.60
N SER A 71 2.82 -4.94 -3.59
CA SER A 71 3.01 -6.10 -2.73
C SER A 71 1.75 -6.48 -1.97
N LEU A 72 1.00 -5.49 -1.48
CA LEU A 72 -0.25 -5.73 -0.75
C LEU A 72 -1.33 -6.35 -1.65
N ILE A 73 -1.42 -5.94 -2.92
CA ILE A 73 -2.40 -6.52 -3.86
C ILE A 73 -1.95 -7.85 -4.47
N ALA A 74 -0.64 -8.09 -4.58
CA ALA A 74 -0.09 -9.32 -5.15
C ALA A 74 -0.15 -10.51 -4.18
N LEU A 75 -0.25 -10.26 -2.87
CA LEU A 75 -0.44 -11.28 -1.86
C LEU A 75 -1.91 -11.69 -1.82
N GLU A 76 -2.18 -12.93 -2.20
CA GLU A 76 -3.53 -13.48 -2.20
C GLU A 76 -4.20 -13.30 -0.82
N SER A 77 -5.42 -12.80 -0.82
CA SER A 77 -6.22 -12.54 0.40
C SER A 77 -5.55 -11.60 1.43
N CYS A 78 -4.57 -10.80 1.03
CA CYS A 78 -3.94 -9.86 1.94
C CYS A 78 -4.91 -8.75 2.37
N LEU A 79 -5.68 -8.20 1.43
CA LEU A 79 -6.63 -7.12 1.68
C LEU A 79 -8.07 -7.65 1.64
N ASN A 80 -8.90 -7.17 2.57
CA ASN A 80 -10.35 -7.36 2.50
C ASN A 80 -10.96 -6.22 1.66
N PRO A 81 -11.57 -6.51 0.48
CA PRO A 81 -12.06 -5.47 -0.41
C PRO A 81 -13.08 -4.52 0.23
N SER A 82 -14.10 -5.06 0.90
CA SER A 82 -15.13 -4.23 1.54
C SER A 82 -14.59 -3.36 2.67
N TYR A 83 -13.63 -3.88 3.43
CA TYR A 83 -12.98 -3.09 4.48
C TYR A 83 -12.03 -2.06 3.89
N THR A 84 -11.35 -2.40 2.79
CA THR A 84 -10.49 -1.45 2.07
C THR A 84 -11.30 -0.24 1.57
N ASP A 85 -12.51 -0.45 1.02
CA ASP A 85 -13.40 0.66 0.62
C ASP A 85 -13.66 1.63 1.78
N GLN A 86 -14.01 1.08 2.94
CA GLN A 86 -14.31 1.90 4.12
C GLN A 86 -13.08 2.67 4.60
N VAL A 87 -11.94 1.99 4.69
CA VAL A 87 -10.70 2.59 5.17
C VAL A 87 -10.16 3.66 4.20
N VAL A 88 -10.22 3.42 2.90
CA VAL A 88 -9.84 4.43 1.90
C VAL A 88 -10.72 5.66 2.02
N ALA A 89 -12.06 5.48 2.11
CA ALA A 89 -12.97 6.61 2.29
C ALA A 89 -12.66 7.40 3.57
N MET A 90 -12.35 6.71 4.66
CA MET A 90 -12.01 7.30 5.95
C MET A 90 -10.69 8.09 5.90
N VAL A 91 -9.62 7.50 5.37
CA VAL A 91 -8.29 8.12 5.26
C VAL A 91 -8.34 9.33 4.32
N PHE A 92 -8.98 9.19 3.16
CA PHE A 92 -9.09 10.26 2.17
C PHE A 92 -9.91 11.44 2.71
N THR A 93 -11.02 11.16 3.42
CA THR A 93 -11.81 12.22 4.08
C THR A 93 -10.97 12.94 5.13
N HIS A 94 -10.27 12.20 5.99
CA HIS A 94 -9.43 12.76 7.04
C HIS A 94 -8.31 13.64 6.49
N ARG A 95 -7.66 13.21 5.40
CA ARG A 95 -6.59 13.96 4.73
C ARG A 95 -7.07 14.96 3.68
N GLN A 96 -8.40 15.11 3.51
CA GLN A 96 -9.04 16.02 2.56
C GLN A 96 -8.63 15.77 1.10
N THR A 97 -8.36 14.52 0.76
CA THR A 97 -8.02 14.09 -0.60
C THR A 97 -9.28 13.51 -1.28
N SER A 98 -9.55 13.92 -2.54
CA SER A 98 -10.71 13.42 -3.27
C SER A 98 -10.48 12.02 -3.84
N THR A 99 -11.48 11.13 -3.67
CA THR A 99 -11.50 9.80 -4.30
C THR A 99 -11.76 9.87 -5.81
N GLU A 100 -12.19 11.01 -6.37
CA GLU A 100 -12.37 11.21 -7.82
C GLU A 100 -11.06 11.08 -8.60
N ASN A 101 -9.92 11.16 -7.90
CA ASN A 101 -8.59 10.92 -8.49
C ASN A 101 -8.28 9.41 -8.67
N LEU A 102 -9.19 8.53 -8.28
CA LEU A 102 -9.10 7.09 -8.54
C LEU A 102 -9.88 6.72 -9.83
N PRO A 103 -9.43 5.74 -10.58
CA PRO A 103 -8.13 5.06 -10.49
C PRO A 103 -6.96 6.01 -10.78
N LEU A 104 -5.72 5.63 -10.41
CA LEU A 104 -4.52 6.45 -10.63
C LEU A 104 -4.37 6.84 -12.10
N LYS A 105 -4.32 8.14 -12.38
CA LYS A 105 -4.21 8.69 -13.74
C LYS A 105 -2.90 9.45 -13.86
N PHE A 106 -1.95 8.83 -14.52
CA PHE A 106 -0.67 9.44 -14.85
C PHE A 106 -0.51 9.50 -16.38
N ASP A 107 -0.05 10.63 -16.89
CA ASP A 107 0.28 10.79 -18.30
C ASP A 107 1.60 10.10 -18.67
N SER A 108 1.89 10.03 -19.96
CA SER A 108 3.11 9.41 -20.47
C SER A 108 4.37 10.10 -19.96
N ASP A 109 4.35 11.42 -19.87
CA ASP A 109 5.51 12.22 -19.47
C ASP A 109 5.88 11.92 -18.01
N PHE A 110 4.87 11.75 -17.16
CA PHE A 110 5.10 11.37 -15.77
C PHE A 110 5.62 9.92 -15.64
N ILE A 111 5.08 9.00 -16.42
CA ILE A 111 5.58 7.61 -16.47
C ILE A 111 7.04 7.57 -16.89
N ASP A 112 7.43 8.37 -17.89
CA ASP A 112 8.81 8.47 -18.38
C ASP A 112 9.76 9.01 -17.28
N ILE A 113 9.28 9.90 -16.42
CA ILE A 113 10.03 10.39 -15.26
C ILE A 113 10.18 9.30 -14.19
N LEU A 114 9.11 8.54 -13.91
CA LEU A 114 9.12 7.51 -12.87
C LEU A 114 9.93 6.27 -13.26
N GLN A 115 9.96 5.90 -14.53
CA GLN A 115 10.57 4.65 -14.98
C GLN A 115 12.07 4.53 -14.66
N PRO A 116 12.93 5.54 -14.82
CA PRO A 116 14.32 5.47 -14.35
C PRO A 116 14.42 5.27 -12.84
N LEU A 117 13.61 6.00 -12.05
CA LEU A 117 13.61 5.90 -10.59
C LEU A 117 13.18 4.49 -10.14
N TRP A 118 12.18 3.91 -10.81
CA TRP A 118 11.73 2.56 -10.54
C TRP A 118 12.80 1.51 -10.84
N ARG A 119 13.53 1.66 -11.95
CA ARG A 119 14.64 0.78 -12.33
C ARG A 119 15.76 0.81 -11.29
N ASP A 120 16.15 2.01 -10.85
CA ASP A 120 17.19 2.18 -9.84
C ASP A 120 16.76 1.58 -8.49
N TYR A 121 15.52 1.85 -8.06
CA TYR A 121 14.94 1.27 -6.86
C TYR A 121 14.94 -0.27 -6.90
N ARG A 122 14.51 -0.88 -8.00
CA ARG A 122 14.54 -2.35 -8.17
C ARG A 122 15.94 -2.92 -8.11
N ARG A 123 16.92 -2.25 -8.72
CA ARG A 123 18.33 -2.67 -8.67
C ARG A 123 18.85 -2.69 -7.25
N ASP A 124 18.54 -1.70 -6.45
CA ASP A 124 18.97 -1.59 -5.06
C ASP A 124 18.29 -2.67 -4.19
N LEU A 125 17.04 -3.02 -4.49
CA LEU A 125 16.32 -4.12 -3.84
C LEU A 125 16.86 -5.50 -4.19
N SER A 126 17.43 -5.70 -5.38
CA SER A 126 17.90 -7.02 -5.83
C SER A 126 19.00 -7.60 -4.94
N SER A 127 19.64 -6.78 -4.10
CA SER A 127 20.55 -7.19 -3.03
C SER A 127 19.84 -7.70 -1.77
N SER A 128 18.53 -7.49 -1.65
CA SER A 128 17.70 -7.93 -0.53
C SER A 128 16.73 -9.01 -1.01
N GLN A 129 16.55 -10.08 -0.24
CA GLN A 129 15.60 -11.15 -0.58
C GLN A 129 14.16 -10.60 -0.47
N THR A 130 13.62 -10.10 -1.57
CA THR A 130 12.18 -9.78 -1.66
C THR A 130 11.42 -11.03 -2.08
N SER A 131 10.36 -11.37 -1.36
CA SER A 131 9.54 -12.55 -1.62
C SER A 131 8.60 -12.42 -2.82
N ILE A 132 8.35 -11.20 -3.31
CA ILE A 132 7.44 -10.90 -4.42
C ILE A 132 8.27 -10.32 -5.57
N PRO A 133 8.23 -10.95 -6.76
CA PRO A 133 8.89 -10.38 -7.93
C PRO A 133 8.17 -9.11 -8.39
N LEU A 134 8.92 -8.02 -8.53
CA LEU A 134 8.38 -6.75 -8.99
C LEU A 134 8.44 -6.64 -10.52
N PRO A 135 7.38 -6.09 -11.15
CA PRO A 135 7.39 -5.79 -12.57
C PRO A 135 8.57 -4.91 -12.99
N GLU A 136 9.01 -5.05 -14.24
CA GLU A 136 10.08 -4.21 -14.78
C GLU A 136 9.62 -2.78 -15.04
N SER A 137 8.38 -2.63 -15.42
CA SER A 137 7.76 -1.35 -15.74
C SER A 137 6.96 -0.80 -14.56
N ILE A 138 7.16 0.48 -14.24
CA ILE A 138 6.31 1.20 -13.28
C ILE A 138 4.88 1.33 -13.81
N GLN A 139 4.70 1.43 -15.13
CA GLN A 139 3.39 1.42 -15.77
C GLN A 139 2.61 0.14 -15.47
N GLU A 140 3.29 -1.01 -15.46
CA GLU A 140 2.68 -2.30 -15.11
C GLU A 140 2.25 -2.35 -13.65
N VAL A 141 3.07 -1.80 -12.75
CA VAL A 141 2.72 -1.67 -11.32
C VAL A 141 1.45 -0.83 -11.15
N ILE A 142 1.39 0.34 -11.78
CA ILE A 142 0.24 1.26 -11.72
C ILE A 142 -1.01 0.59 -12.31
N SER A 143 -0.85 -0.10 -13.45
CA SER A 143 -1.95 -0.82 -14.10
C SER A 143 -2.50 -1.94 -13.22
N SER A 144 -1.63 -2.66 -12.52
CA SER A 144 -2.02 -3.70 -11.57
C SER A 144 -2.80 -3.13 -10.39
N ILE A 145 -2.34 -2.02 -9.81
CA ILE A 145 -3.04 -1.32 -8.73
C ILE A 145 -4.43 -0.88 -9.20
N ASN A 146 -4.51 -0.25 -10.37
CA ASN A 146 -5.78 0.22 -10.95
C ASN A 146 -6.74 -0.93 -11.25
N SER A 147 -6.24 -2.04 -11.79
CA SER A 147 -7.03 -3.23 -12.06
C SER A 147 -7.60 -3.81 -10.78
N TRP A 148 -6.78 -3.91 -9.73
CA TRP A 148 -7.23 -4.38 -8.43
C TRP A 148 -8.32 -3.48 -7.83
N LEU A 149 -8.12 -2.16 -7.84
CA LEU A 149 -9.10 -1.18 -7.36
C LEU A 149 -10.43 -1.32 -8.10
N THR A 150 -10.38 -1.41 -9.43
CA THR A 150 -11.60 -1.50 -10.26
C THR A 150 -12.36 -2.81 -10.08
N GLN A 151 -11.65 -3.91 -9.86
CA GLN A 151 -12.26 -5.25 -9.76
C GLN A 151 -12.74 -5.59 -8.35
N ASN A 152 -12.10 -5.03 -7.33
CA ASN A 152 -12.30 -5.44 -5.95
C ASN A 152 -12.95 -4.38 -5.07
N THR A 153 -13.08 -3.13 -5.56
CA THR A 153 -13.61 -2.02 -4.76
C THR A 153 -14.67 -1.23 -5.53
N ASN A 154 -15.46 -0.45 -4.80
CA ASN A 154 -16.44 0.47 -5.39
C ASN A 154 -15.85 1.87 -5.61
N LEU A 155 -14.58 2.09 -5.27
CA LEU A 155 -13.91 3.39 -5.29
C LEU A 155 -13.80 4.01 -6.69
N CYS A 156 -13.77 3.17 -7.72
CA CYS A 156 -13.66 3.58 -9.11
C CYS A 156 -15.01 3.60 -9.86
N SER A 157 -16.11 3.28 -9.18
CA SER A 157 -17.44 3.34 -9.77
C SER A 157 -17.88 4.79 -9.97
N PRO A 158 -18.57 5.15 -11.08
CA PRO A 158 -19.15 6.47 -11.24
C PRO A 158 -20.09 6.75 -10.07
N GLN A 159 -19.80 7.78 -9.30
CA GLN A 159 -20.76 8.22 -8.27
C GLN A 159 -22.01 8.73 -8.99
N GLU A 160 -23.14 8.04 -8.79
CA GLU A 160 -24.43 8.59 -9.18
C GLU A 160 -24.59 9.93 -8.44
N LYS A 161 -24.54 11.03 -9.21
CA LYS A 161 -24.87 12.35 -8.66
C LYS A 161 -26.28 12.25 -8.10
N LYS A 162 -26.44 12.32 -6.78
CA LYS A 162 -27.75 12.52 -6.16
C LYS A 162 -28.34 13.78 -6.79
N PRO A 163 -29.56 13.72 -7.34
CA PRO A 163 -30.24 14.93 -7.77
C PRO A 163 -30.45 15.82 -6.53
N GLU A 164 -30.16 17.11 -6.70
CA GLU A 164 -30.45 18.18 -5.73
C GLU A 164 -31.98 18.29 -5.47
#